data_35c095d28da9f3728177a9374b9ec093
#
_entry.id   35c095d28da9f3728177a9374b9ec093
#
_cell.length_a   1.000
_cell.length_b   1.000
_cell.length_c   1.000
_cell.angle_alpha   90.00
_cell.angle_beta   90.00
_cell.angle_gamma   90.00
#
_symmetry.space_group_name_H-M   'P 1'
#
loop_
_entity.id
_entity.type
_entity.pdbx_description
1 polymer ?
#
loop_
_entity_poly.entity_id
_entity_poly.type
_entity_poly.pdbx_seq_one_letter_code
_entity_poly.pdbx_strand_id
1 'polypeptide(L)'
;MFQFISGSFLFVIVIVVFFLMSAIKILNEYERGVVFRLGRALPVAKGPGLILLIPMIDKLTKVNLQLVTYDVPSQDIITRDNVTMKVNAVVYFRVIDPLKAIIEVRDYWNATQLLAQTTLRSVCGQVDLDELLSAREKVNAQLAEILDKHTDPWGIKVTLVELRAIDLPIEMQRAMAKQAEAERERRGKVINAEGEFQAAAKMAEAAHVLAQEPMSLTLRYLQTLREIAAEKNSTTLFPIPIDLLTPFMKMAKRMEKLEELEEDKK
;
A
#
# COMPACT_ATOMS: atom_id res chain seq x y z
N MET A 1 81.66 -13.42 14.60
CA MET A 1 80.78 -14.49 14.01
C MET A 1 79.41 -14.62 14.71
N PHE A 2 79.34 -14.54 16.03
CA PHE A 2 78.08 -14.64 16.81
C PHE A 2 77.07 -13.50 16.54
N GLN A 3 77.49 -12.28 16.26
CA GLN A 3 76.60 -11.14 15.99
C GLN A 3 75.88 -11.23 14.63
N PHE A 4 76.46 -11.83 13.62
CA PHE A 4 75.82 -12.05 12.31
C PHE A 4 74.70 -13.13 12.38
N ILE A 5 74.91 -14.18 13.21
CA ILE A 5 73.96 -15.27 13.39
C ILE A 5 72.75 -14.76 14.15
N SER A 6 72.86 -13.86 15.12
CA SER A 6 71.74 -13.29 15.87
C SER A 6 70.89 -12.35 15.00
N GLY A 7 71.44 -11.57 14.08
CA GLY A 7 70.72 -10.70 13.17
C GLY A 7 69.86 -11.47 12.13
N SER A 8 70.47 -12.52 11.54
CA SER A 8 69.81 -13.39 10.61
C SER A 8 68.61 -14.16 11.26
N PHE A 9 68.81 -14.62 12.50
CA PHE A 9 67.80 -15.32 13.27
C PHE A 9 66.62 -14.37 13.63
N LEU A 10 66.90 -13.15 14.05
CA LEU A 10 65.91 -12.13 14.34
C LEU A 10 65.08 -11.76 13.08
N PHE A 11 65.77 -11.65 11.92
CA PHE A 11 65.06 -11.38 10.62
C PHE A 11 64.12 -12.50 10.22
N VAL A 12 64.52 -13.77 10.41
CA VAL A 12 63.60 -14.92 10.15
C VAL A 12 62.40 -14.92 11.08
N ILE A 13 62.60 -14.60 12.38
CA ILE A 13 61.49 -14.51 13.33
C ILE A 13 60.51 -13.42 12.89
N VAL A 14 60.98 -12.24 12.50
CA VAL A 14 60.14 -11.14 12.02
C VAL A 14 59.32 -11.56 10.80
N ILE A 15 59.93 -12.25 9.84
CA ILE A 15 59.24 -12.77 8.66
C ILE A 15 58.17 -13.78 9.07
N VAL A 16 58.47 -14.72 9.96
CA VAL A 16 57.51 -15.74 10.44
C VAL A 16 56.33 -15.07 11.16
N VAL A 17 56.59 -14.10 12.04
CA VAL A 17 55.56 -13.36 12.76
C VAL A 17 54.70 -12.57 11.78
N PHE A 18 55.27 -11.88 10.81
CA PHE A 18 54.55 -11.16 9.76
C PHE A 18 53.67 -12.11 8.94
N PHE A 19 54.18 -13.28 8.58
CA PHE A 19 53.42 -14.31 7.86
C PHE A 19 52.27 -14.86 8.69
N LEU A 20 52.44 -15.11 9.98
CA LEU A 20 51.40 -15.55 10.90
C LEU A 20 50.33 -14.49 11.09
N MET A 21 50.70 -13.23 11.26
CA MET A 21 49.74 -12.11 11.35
C MET A 21 48.94 -11.94 10.07
N SER A 22 49.54 -12.14 8.90
CA SER A 22 48.84 -12.09 7.61
C SER A 22 47.88 -13.27 7.38
N ALA A 23 48.18 -14.43 8.03
CA ALA A 23 47.37 -15.63 7.91
C ALA A 23 46.04 -15.56 8.68
N ILE A 24 45.95 -14.70 9.71
CA ILE A 24 44.78 -14.58 10.55
C ILE A 24 43.82 -13.55 9.94
N LYS A 25 42.58 -13.97 9.65
CA LYS A 25 41.50 -13.10 9.21
C LYS A 25 40.29 -13.31 10.10
N ILE A 26 39.55 -12.23 10.36
CA ILE A 26 38.32 -12.25 11.14
C ILE A 26 37.14 -11.97 10.20
N LEU A 27 36.11 -12.78 10.31
CA LEU A 27 34.84 -12.60 9.65
C LEU A 27 33.74 -12.24 10.67
N ASN A 28 32.94 -11.28 10.32
CA ASN A 28 31.78 -10.91 11.11
C ASN A 28 30.67 -11.98 11.02
N GLU A 29 29.73 -11.96 11.98
CA GLU A 29 28.61 -12.92 12.04
C GLU A 29 27.81 -12.95 10.74
N TYR A 30 27.60 -11.80 10.12
CA TYR A 30 26.86 -11.63 8.87
C TYR A 30 27.71 -11.81 7.61
N GLU A 31 29.00 -12.15 7.73
CA GLU A 31 29.89 -12.41 6.60
C GLU A 31 30.19 -13.88 6.45
N ARG A 32 30.37 -14.32 5.22
CA ARG A 32 30.97 -15.64 4.91
C ARG A 32 32.15 -15.46 3.99
N GLY A 33 33.17 -16.27 4.21
CA GLY A 33 34.40 -16.23 3.45
C GLY A 33 34.42 -17.34 2.40
N VAL A 34 34.40 -16.97 1.12
CA VAL A 34 34.71 -17.91 0.03
C VAL A 34 36.21 -17.89 -0.18
N VAL A 35 36.87 -19.03 0.06
CA VAL A 35 38.34 -19.18 -0.03
C VAL A 35 38.69 -19.90 -1.33
N PHE A 36 39.52 -19.27 -2.13
CA PHE A 36 40.10 -19.85 -3.33
C PHE A 36 41.54 -20.28 -3.03
N ARG A 37 41.81 -21.57 -3.11
CA ARG A 37 43.15 -22.14 -2.95
C ARG A 37 43.73 -22.50 -4.31
N LEU A 38 44.80 -21.81 -4.71
CA LEU A 38 45.42 -21.99 -6.04
C LEU A 38 44.39 -21.90 -7.18
N GLY A 39 43.40 -20.99 -7.05
CA GLY A 39 42.35 -20.79 -8.05
C GLY A 39 41.15 -21.74 -7.94
N ARG A 40 41.20 -22.76 -7.07
CA ARG A 40 40.04 -23.62 -6.79
C ARG A 40 39.27 -23.14 -5.57
N ALA A 41 37.96 -22.97 -5.69
CA ALA A 41 37.09 -22.68 -4.54
C ALA A 41 37.03 -23.88 -3.59
N LEU A 42 37.15 -23.64 -2.30
CA LEU A 42 36.88 -24.69 -1.31
C LEU A 42 35.37 -25.00 -1.28
N PRO A 43 35.00 -26.28 -1.07
CA PRO A 43 33.60 -26.71 -1.19
C PRO A 43 32.69 -26.12 -0.12
N VAL A 44 33.22 -25.56 0.95
CA VAL A 44 32.45 -24.97 2.03
C VAL A 44 32.97 -23.56 2.32
N ALA A 45 32.06 -22.59 2.32
CA ALA A 45 32.36 -21.23 2.73
C ALA A 45 32.72 -21.21 4.24
N LYS A 46 33.74 -20.45 4.60
CA LYS A 46 34.17 -20.30 5.99
C LYS A 46 33.14 -19.48 6.77
N GLY A 47 32.80 -19.99 7.96
CA GLY A 47 31.89 -19.33 8.89
C GLY A 47 32.49 -18.09 9.57
N PRO A 48 31.69 -17.43 10.43
CA PRO A 48 32.14 -16.26 11.19
C PRO A 48 33.23 -16.65 12.23
N GLY A 49 33.95 -15.64 12.68
CA GLY A 49 35.02 -15.78 13.66
C GLY A 49 36.40 -15.76 13.03
N LEU A 50 37.35 -16.36 13.75
CA LEU A 50 38.76 -16.40 13.35
C LEU A 50 38.99 -17.52 12.34
N ILE A 51 39.53 -17.15 11.17
CA ILE A 51 39.92 -18.09 10.12
C ILE A 51 41.43 -18.01 9.86
N LEU A 52 42.01 -19.16 9.60
CA LEU A 52 43.41 -19.24 9.22
C LEU A 52 43.52 -19.49 7.71
N LEU A 53 44.22 -18.63 7.02
CA LEU A 53 44.47 -18.67 5.59
C LEU A 53 45.97 -18.83 5.35
N ILE A 54 46.35 -19.49 4.27
CA ILE A 54 47.75 -19.57 3.86
C ILE A 54 48.04 -18.35 2.99
N PRO A 55 48.84 -17.38 3.48
CA PRO A 55 49.19 -16.20 2.69
C PRO A 55 49.81 -16.61 1.36
N MET A 56 49.57 -15.85 0.31
CA MET A 56 49.97 -16.08 -1.10
C MET A 56 49.25 -17.22 -1.83
N ILE A 57 48.73 -18.25 -1.14
CA ILE A 57 48.07 -19.41 -1.74
C ILE A 57 46.53 -19.23 -1.70
N ASP A 58 46.04 -18.77 -0.55
CA ASP A 58 44.61 -18.63 -0.31
C ASP A 58 44.15 -17.19 -0.58
N LYS A 59 43.15 -17.02 -1.45
CA LYS A 59 42.47 -15.75 -1.70
C LYS A 59 41.07 -15.80 -1.07
N LEU A 60 40.78 -14.85 -0.16
CA LEU A 60 39.53 -14.72 0.52
C LEU A 60 38.63 -13.69 -0.19
N THR A 61 37.41 -14.07 -0.53
CA THR A 61 36.36 -13.16 -0.93
C THR A 61 35.26 -13.18 0.12
N LYS A 62 34.95 -12.02 0.72
CA LYS A 62 33.91 -11.87 1.72
C LYS A 62 32.59 -11.62 1.05
N VAL A 63 31.54 -12.28 1.50
CA VAL A 63 30.17 -12.12 1.03
C VAL A 63 29.29 -11.79 2.24
N ASN A 64 28.50 -10.73 2.13
CA ASN A 64 27.53 -10.34 3.15
C ASN A 64 26.21 -11.11 2.95
N LEU A 65 25.65 -11.66 4.03
CA LEU A 65 24.39 -12.40 4.04
C LEU A 65 23.20 -11.58 4.51
N GLN A 66 23.42 -10.32 4.89
CA GLN A 66 22.35 -9.44 5.33
C GLN A 66 21.34 -9.20 4.19
N LEU A 67 20.12 -8.89 4.57
CA LEU A 67 19.10 -8.42 3.63
C LEU A 67 19.55 -7.09 3.04
N VAL A 68 19.54 -7.04 1.73
CA VAL A 68 19.90 -5.84 0.98
C VAL A 68 18.67 -5.31 0.27
N THR A 69 18.52 -4.00 0.30
CA THR A 69 17.46 -3.28 -0.41
C THR A 69 18.07 -2.62 -1.64
N TYR A 70 17.46 -2.87 -2.79
CA TYR A 70 17.81 -2.22 -4.06
C TYR A 70 16.62 -1.43 -4.58
N ASP A 71 16.82 -0.13 -4.75
CA ASP A 71 15.84 0.76 -5.38
C ASP A 71 16.02 0.70 -6.91
N VAL A 72 15.08 0.06 -7.60
CA VAL A 72 15.08 -0.06 -9.06
C VAL A 72 14.72 1.30 -9.64
N PRO A 73 15.60 1.90 -10.47
CA PRO A 73 15.33 3.19 -11.07
C PRO A 73 14.09 3.15 -11.95
N SER A 74 13.44 4.30 -12.10
CA SER A 74 12.24 4.46 -12.91
C SER A 74 12.44 3.96 -14.34
N GLN A 75 11.56 3.06 -14.78
CA GLN A 75 11.56 2.46 -16.10
C GLN A 75 10.37 2.96 -16.91
N ASP A 76 10.61 3.39 -18.16
CA ASP A 76 9.55 3.64 -19.11
C ASP A 76 8.97 2.32 -19.61
N ILE A 77 7.68 2.13 -19.44
CA ILE A 77 6.96 0.89 -19.73
C ILE A 77 5.71 1.22 -20.54
N ILE A 78 5.33 0.32 -21.45
CA ILE A 78 4.05 0.36 -22.13
C ILE A 78 3.28 -0.87 -21.67
N THR A 79 2.11 -0.65 -21.07
CA THR A 79 1.22 -1.73 -20.62
C THR A 79 0.55 -2.44 -21.77
N ARG A 80 -0.15 -3.56 -21.47
CA ARG A 80 -0.89 -4.34 -22.48
C ARG A 80 -1.99 -3.51 -23.15
N ASP A 81 -2.62 -2.58 -22.43
CA ASP A 81 -3.62 -1.62 -22.91
C ASP A 81 -3.01 -0.38 -23.60
N ASN A 82 -1.71 -0.45 -23.96
CA ASN A 82 -0.97 0.57 -24.70
C ASN A 82 -0.84 1.92 -24.01
N VAL A 83 -0.80 1.94 -22.67
CA VAL A 83 -0.55 3.13 -21.87
C VAL A 83 0.94 3.22 -21.52
N THR A 84 1.57 4.36 -21.87
CA THR A 84 2.96 4.63 -21.49
C THR A 84 2.99 5.18 -20.06
N MET A 85 3.85 4.62 -19.21
CA MET A 85 4.02 5.06 -17.83
C MET A 85 5.45 4.85 -17.35
N LYS A 86 5.80 5.50 -16.23
CA LYS A 86 7.05 5.24 -15.52
C LYS A 86 6.77 4.48 -14.24
N VAL A 87 7.51 3.39 -14.05
CA VAL A 87 7.35 2.53 -12.86
C VAL A 87 8.69 2.35 -12.21
N ASN A 88 8.73 2.44 -10.89
CA ASN A 88 9.87 2.08 -10.06
C ASN A 88 9.46 1.05 -9.02
N ALA A 89 10.44 0.30 -8.52
CA ALA A 89 10.21 -0.77 -7.56
C ALA A 89 11.37 -0.86 -6.57
N VAL A 90 11.11 -1.53 -5.46
CA VAL A 90 12.14 -1.87 -4.46
C VAL A 90 12.23 -3.38 -4.38
N VAL A 91 13.44 -3.91 -4.48
CA VAL A 91 13.74 -5.34 -4.38
C VAL A 91 14.51 -5.62 -3.12
N TYR A 92 14.02 -6.55 -2.31
CA TYR A 92 14.68 -7.03 -1.11
C TYR A 92 15.24 -8.42 -1.38
N PHE A 93 16.55 -8.55 -1.30
CA PHE A 93 17.22 -9.83 -1.53
C PHE A 93 18.37 -10.07 -0.55
N ARG A 94 18.79 -11.31 -0.40
CA ARG A 94 19.96 -11.71 0.38
C ARG A 94 20.67 -12.88 -0.27
N VAL A 95 21.94 -13.01 -0.01
CA VAL A 95 22.73 -14.18 -0.43
C VAL A 95 22.49 -15.32 0.55
N ILE A 96 22.07 -16.47 0.04
CA ILE A 96 21.92 -17.72 0.83
C ILE A 96 23.16 -18.60 0.65
N ASP A 97 23.62 -18.77 -0.59
CA ASP A 97 24.80 -19.56 -0.92
C ASP A 97 25.92 -18.65 -1.44
N PRO A 98 26.88 -18.27 -0.55
CA PRO A 98 27.98 -17.39 -0.94
C PRO A 98 28.89 -18.00 -2.01
N LEU A 99 28.97 -19.35 -2.06
CA LEU A 99 29.82 -20.04 -3.02
C LEU A 99 29.27 -19.87 -4.44
N LYS A 100 27.97 -20.13 -4.63
CA LYS A 100 27.28 -19.94 -5.90
C LYS A 100 27.33 -18.48 -6.34
N ALA A 101 27.09 -17.55 -5.41
CA ALA A 101 27.07 -16.11 -5.71
C ALA A 101 28.40 -15.58 -6.30
N ILE A 102 29.53 -16.23 -5.97
CA ILE A 102 30.86 -15.81 -6.46
C ILE A 102 31.31 -16.64 -7.65
N ILE A 103 30.86 -17.90 -7.80
CA ILE A 103 31.34 -18.80 -8.87
C ILE A 103 30.45 -18.65 -10.11
N GLU A 104 29.13 -18.65 -9.92
CA GLU A 104 28.17 -18.68 -11.04
C GLU A 104 28.04 -17.31 -11.72
N VAL A 105 28.24 -16.22 -10.98
CA VAL A 105 28.09 -14.86 -11.50
C VAL A 105 29.30 -14.01 -11.12
N ARG A 106 29.86 -13.31 -12.10
CA ARG A 106 31.03 -12.44 -11.89
C ARG A 106 30.72 -11.31 -10.90
N ASP A 107 29.58 -10.70 -11.03
CA ASP A 107 29.08 -9.61 -10.17
C ASP A 107 27.59 -9.83 -9.96
N TYR A 108 27.28 -10.55 -8.90
CA TYR A 108 25.91 -10.89 -8.53
C TYR A 108 25.07 -9.66 -8.21
N TRP A 109 25.71 -8.59 -7.73
CA TRP A 109 25.03 -7.34 -7.43
C TRP A 109 24.48 -6.69 -8.70
N ASN A 110 25.35 -6.39 -9.66
CA ASN A 110 24.94 -5.80 -10.93
C ASN A 110 24.00 -6.71 -11.75
N ALA A 111 24.25 -8.02 -11.72
CA ALA A 111 23.39 -8.98 -12.43
C ALA A 111 21.97 -8.97 -11.88
N THR A 112 21.80 -8.96 -10.54
CA THR A 112 20.48 -8.88 -9.89
C THR A 112 19.78 -7.56 -10.20
N GLN A 113 20.51 -6.44 -10.22
CA GLN A 113 19.96 -5.14 -10.58
C GLN A 113 19.42 -5.11 -12.01
N LEU A 114 20.20 -5.56 -12.97
CA LEU A 114 19.79 -5.61 -14.39
C LEU A 114 18.62 -6.56 -14.61
N LEU A 115 18.64 -7.71 -13.92
CA LEU A 115 17.54 -8.66 -13.97
C LEU A 115 16.25 -8.04 -13.39
N ALA A 116 16.34 -7.34 -12.28
CA ALA A 116 15.20 -6.65 -11.67
C ALA A 116 14.59 -5.63 -12.63
N GLN A 117 15.41 -4.79 -13.29
CA GLN A 117 14.95 -3.79 -14.25
C GLN A 117 14.25 -4.44 -15.47
N THR A 118 14.84 -5.50 -16.03
CA THR A 118 14.29 -6.18 -17.21
C THR A 118 13.03 -6.95 -16.87
N THR A 119 12.98 -7.61 -15.71
CA THR A 119 11.79 -8.33 -15.24
C THR A 119 10.65 -7.37 -14.93
N LEU A 120 10.94 -6.24 -14.26
CA LEU A 120 9.96 -5.19 -14.00
C LEU A 120 9.30 -4.72 -15.29
N ARG A 121 10.12 -4.41 -16.32
CA ARG A 121 9.60 -3.99 -17.64
C ARG A 121 8.77 -5.08 -18.30
N SER A 122 9.21 -6.32 -18.26
CA SER A 122 8.51 -7.45 -18.88
C SER A 122 7.17 -7.74 -18.22
N VAL A 123 7.13 -7.83 -16.90
CA VAL A 123 5.90 -8.16 -16.16
C VAL A 123 4.88 -7.03 -16.25
N CYS A 124 5.30 -5.79 -16.00
CA CYS A 124 4.39 -4.65 -16.10
C CYS A 124 3.90 -4.41 -17.53
N GLY A 125 4.68 -4.78 -18.56
CA GLY A 125 4.24 -4.71 -19.95
C GLY A 125 3.20 -5.78 -20.36
N GLN A 126 3.00 -6.82 -19.57
CA GLN A 126 2.02 -7.88 -19.80
C GLN A 126 0.68 -7.67 -19.08
N VAL A 127 0.61 -6.68 -18.21
CA VAL A 127 -0.52 -6.39 -17.34
C VAL A 127 -1.21 -5.11 -17.78
N ASP A 128 -2.52 -4.99 -17.55
CA ASP A 128 -3.27 -3.77 -17.81
C ASP A 128 -3.03 -2.73 -16.71
N LEU A 129 -3.24 -1.46 -17.04
CA LEU A 129 -3.09 -0.36 -16.09
C LEU A 129 -3.97 -0.55 -14.84
N ASP A 130 -5.22 -0.94 -15.03
CA ASP A 130 -6.17 -1.15 -13.93
C ASP A 130 -5.68 -2.24 -12.96
N GLU A 131 -5.07 -3.32 -13.45
CA GLU A 131 -4.53 -4.38 -12.62
C GLU A 131 -3.29 -3.90 -11.85
N LEU A 132 -2.43 -3.09 -12.47
CA LEU A 132 -1.27 -2.47 -11.82
C LEU A 132 -1.66 -1.51 -10.69
N LEU A 133 -2.81 -0.85 -10.80
CA LEU A 133 -3.30 0.10 -9.80
C LEU A 133 -4.11 -0.58 -8.68
N SER A 134 -4.95 -1.55 -9.02
CA SER A 134 -5.91 -2.18 -8.11
C SER A 134 -5.39 -3.48 -7.46
N ALA A 135 -4.56 -4.26 -8.17
CA ALA A 135 -4.09 -5.58 -7.74
C ALA A 135 -2.56 -5.63 -7.57
N ARG A 136 -1.97 -4.60 -6.97
CA ARG A 136 -0.50 -4.47 -6.79
C ARG A 136 0.14 -5.67 -6.13
N GLU A 137 -0.52 -6.25 -5.13
CA GLU A 137 0.00 -7.41 -4.40
C GLU A 137 0.23 -8.62 -5.31
N LYS A 138 -0.69 -8.84 -6.26
CA LYS A 138 -0.57 -9.92 -7.25
C LYS A 138 0.64 -9.71 -8.16
N VAL A 139 0.83 -8.49 -8.64
CA VAL A 139 1.97 -8.13 -9.51
C VAL A 139 3.28 -8.20 -8.73
N ASN A 140 3.31 -7.73 -7.49
CA ASN A 140 4.47 -7.83 -6.60
C ASN A 140 4.88 -9.29 -6.37
N ALA A 141 3.91 -10.16 -6.09
CA ALA A 141 4.15 -11.60 -5.89
C ALA A 141 4.69 -12.25 -7.18
N GLN A 142 4.13 -11.93 -8.33
CA GLN A 142 4.60 -12.44 -9.61
C GLN A 142 6.02 -11.97 -9.94
N LEU A 143 6.34 -10.70 -9.68
CA LEU A 143 7.69 -10.16 -9.82
C LEU A 143 8.68 -10.88 -8.91
N ALA A 144 8.32 -11.07 -7.65
CA ALA A 144 9.16 -11.76 -6.67
C ALA A 144 9.42 -13.22 -7.08
N GLU A 145 8.40 -13.95 -7.53
CA GLU A 145 8.51 -15.33 -7.98
C GLU A 145 9.44 -15.48 -9.19
N ILE A 146 9.27 -14.62 -10.21
CA ILE A 146 10.08 -14.66 -11.42
C ILE A 146 11.53 -14.32 -11.10
N LEU A 147 11.75 -13.26 -10.30
CA LEU A 147 13.12 -12.87 -9.89
C LEU A 147 13.79 -13.95 -9.06
N ASP A 148 13.08 -14.50 -8.06
CA ASP A 148 13.60 -15.57 -7.20
C ASP A 148 14.02 -16.80 -8.02
N LYS A 149 13.19 -17.23 -8.96
CA LYS A 149 13.49 -18.34 -9.86
C LYS A 149 14.76 -18.14 -10.69
N HIS A 150 14.98 -16.90 -11.16
CA HIS A 150 16.17 -16.58 -11.96
C HIS A 150 17.44 -16.38 -11.12
N THR A 151 17.30 -15.97 -9.86
CA THR A 151 18.44 -15.72 -8.95
C THR A 151 18.81 -16.93 -8.09
N ASP A 152 17.93 -17.92 -7.95
CA ASP A 152 18.16 -19.16 -7.21
C ASP A 152 19.43 -19.93 -7.66
N PRO A 153 19.70 -20.10 -8.97
CA PRO A 153 20.97 -20.71 -9.43
C PRO A 153 22.21 -19.96 -8.96
N TRP A 154 22.11 -18.66 -8.71
CA TRP A 154 23.22 -17.82 -8.21
C TRP A 154 23.32 -17.84 -6.68
N GLY A 155 22.46 -18.60 -5.99
CA GLY A 155 22.44 -18.65 -4.51
C GLY A 155 21.93 -17.38 -3.86
N ILE A 156 21.10 -16.60 -4.57
CA ILE A 156 20.48 -15.37 -4.10
C ILE A 156 18.98 -15.61 -3.92
N LYS A 157 18.45 -15.20 -2.78
CA LYS A 157 17.03 -15.28 -2.46
C LYS A 157 16.39 -13.89 -2.54
N VAL A 158 15.44 -13.73 -3.43
CA VAL A 158 14.58 -12.55 -3.45
C VAL A 158 13.44 -12.79 -2.45
N THR A 159 13.36 -11.93 -1.45
CA THR A 159 12.39 -12.09 -0.36
C THR A 159 11.09 -11.36 -0.67
N LEU A 160 11.21 -10.15 -1.23
CA LEU A 160 10.07 -9.27 -1.49
C LEU A 160 10.40 -8.33 -2.64
N VAL A 161 9.39 -8.04 -3.45
CA VAL A 161 9.45 -6.98 -4.47
C VAL A 161 8.22 -6.12 -4.30
N GLU A 162 8.39 -4.81 -4.27
CA GLU A 162 7.30 -3.86 -4.10
C GLU A 162 7.37 -2.78 -5.18
N LEU A 163 6.26 -2.58 -5.88
CA LEU A 163 6.07 -1.43 -6.73
C LEU A 163 5.90 -0.17 -5.87
N ARG A 164 6.80 0.81 -6.04
CA ARG A 164 6.84 2.02 -5.22
C ARG A 164 5.94 3.11 -5.78
N ALA A 165 6.18 3.53 -7.01
CA ALA A 165 5.40 4.56 -7.68
C ALA A 165 5.10 4.16 -9.13
N ILE A 166 3.95 4.61 -9.61
CA ILE A 166 3.50 4.49 -10.98
C ILE A 166 3.16 5.90 -11.44
N ASP A 167 4.00 6.46 -12.30
CA ASP A 167 3.84 7.82 -12.81
C ASP A 167 3.20 7.76 -14.20
N LEU A 168 1.98 8.27 -14.29
CA LEU A 168 1.21 8.37 -15.51
C LEU A 168 1.42 9.74 -16.17
N PRO A 169 1.28 9.85 -17.50
CA PRO A 169 1.22 11.13 -18.20
C PRO A 169 0.11 12.01 -17.63
N ILE A 170 0.35 13.33 -17.58
CA ILE A 170 -0.57 14.32 -16.96
C ILE A 170 -1.98 14.24 -17.60
N GLU A 171 -2.04 14.03 -18.90
CA GLU A 171 -3.33 13.94 -19.62
C GLU A 171 -4.14 12.71 -19.18
N MET A 172 -3.48 11.57 -18.99
CA MET A 172 -4.11 10.35 -18.49
C MET A 172 -4.57 10.53 -17.03
N GLN A 173 -3.74 11.14 -16.18
CA GLN A 173 -4.14 11.45 -14.80
C GLN A 173 -5.40 12.32 -14.77
N ARG A 174 -5.51 13.33 -15.65
CA ARG A 174 -6.70 14.19 -15.78
C ARG A 174 -7.92 13.42 -16.27
N ALA A 175 -7.73 12.52 -17.25
CA ALA A 175 -8.83 11.69 -17.77
C ALA A 175 -9.37 10.74 -16.68
N MET A 176 -8.47 10.05 -15.96
CA MET A 176 -8.83 9.18 -14.84
C MET A 176 -9.49 9.94 -13.70
N ALA A 177 -9.02 11.15 -13.37
CA ALA A 177 -9.65 11.99 -12.35
C ALA A 177 -11.10 12.34 -12.73
N LYS A 178 -11.35 12.74 -13.98
CA LYS A 178 -12.72 13.01 -14.47
C LYS A 178 -13.61 11.77 -14.45
N GLN A 179 -13.05 10.63 -14.85
CA GLN A 179 -13.80 9.35 -14.80
C GLN A 179 -14.14 8.96 -13.36
N ALA A 180 -13.18 9.10 -12.43
CA ALA A 180 -13.42 8.82 -11.02
C ALA A 180 -14.43 9.78 -10.38
N GLU A 181 -14.42 11.06 -10.77
CA GLU A 181 -15.41 12.06 -10.34
C GLU A 181 -16.81 11.70 -10.84
N ALA A 182 -16.96 11.39 -12.13
CA ALA A 182 -18.22 10.98 -12.72
C ALA A 182 -18.77 9.68 -12.07
N GLU A 183 -17.91 8.72 -11.80
CA GLU A 183 -18.33 7.47 -11.13
C GLU A 183 -18.73 7.72 -9.66
N ARG A 184 -18.03 8.60 -8.95
CA ARG A 184 -18.41 9.00 -7.58
C ARG A 184 -19.76 9.74 -7.58
N GLU A 185 -19.97 10.64 -8.55
CA GLU A 185 -21.24 11.35 -8.70
C GLU A 185 -22.38 10.37 -9.02
N ARG A 186 -22.16 9.44 -9.95
CA ARG A 186 -23.12 8.38 -10.26
C ARG A 186 -23.48 7.54 -9.03
N ARG A 187 -22.46 7.08 -8.28
CA ARG A 187 -22.69 6.32 -7.04
C ARG A 187 -23.40 7.16 -5.98
N GLY A 188 -23.04 8.44 -5.84
CA GLY A 188 -23.72 9.36 -4.93
C GLY A 188 -25.21 9.50 -5.26
N LYS A 189 -25.55 9.66 -6.54
CA LYS A 189 -26.96 9.72 -7.00
C LYS A 189 -27.71 8.43 -6.69
N VAL A 190 -27.09 7.26 -6.90
CA VAL A 190 -27.74 5.96 -6.59
C VAL A 190 -27.96 5.80 -5.08
N ILE A 191 -26.94 6.12 -4.27
CA ILE A 191 -27.03 6.03 -2.80
C ILE A 191 -28.10 7.00 -2.28
N ASN A 192 -28.16 8.24 -2.80
CA ASN A 192 -29.19 9.20 -2.41
C ASN A 192 -30.60 8.72 -2.79
N ALA A 193 -30.77 8.24 -4.03
CA ALA A 193 -32.08 7.71 -4.47
C ALA A 193 -32.51 6.49 -3.64
N GLU A 194 -31.61 5.59 -3.34
CA GLU A 194 -31.88 4.45 -2.45
C GLU A 194 -32.22 4.91 -1.03
N GLY A 195 -31.48 5.91 -0.51
CA GLY A 195 -31.77 6.53 0.79
C GLY A 195 -33.14 7.21 0.81
N GLU A 196 -33.51 7.96 -0.25
CA GLU A 196 -34.83 8.55 -0.37
C GLU A 196 -35.94 7.50 -0.45
N PHE A 197 -35.73 6.42 -1.21
CA PHE A 197 -36.68 5.32 -1.28
C PHE A 197 -36.91 4.66 0.08
N GLN A 198 -35.82 4.35 0.79
CA GLN A 198 -35.91 3.78 2.14
C GLN A 198 -36.56 4.74 3.15
N ALA A 199 -36.21 6.03 3.07
CA ALA A 199 -36.82 7.07 3.89
C ALA A 199 -38.31 7.21 3.59
N ALA A 200 -38.72 7.23 2.31
CA ALA A 200 -40.13 7.31 1.91
C ALA A 200 -40.94 6.11 2.39
N ALA A 201 -40.38 4.89 2.29
CA ALA A 201 -40.99 3.69 2.83
C ALA A 201 -41.20 3.76 4.35
N LYS A 202 -40.20 4.23 5.09
CA LYS A 202 -40.28 4.44 6.55
C LYS A 202 -41.24 5.56 6.94
N MET A 203 -41.29 6.64 6.15
CA MET A 203 -42.26 7.71 6.35
C MET A 203 -43.70 7.25 6.11
N ALA A 204 -43.95 6.43 5.07
CA ALA A 204 -45.23 5.86 4.81
C ALA A 204 -45.71 4.93 5.95
N GLU A 205 -44.81 4.08 6.45
CA GLU A 205 -45.07 3.22 7.59
C GLU A 205 -45.39 4.06 8.87
N ALA A 206 -44.61 5.09 9.13
CA ALA A 206 -44.83 6.00 10.25
C ALA A 206 -46.15 6.77 10.10
N ALA A 207 -46.48 7.25 8.90
CA ALA A 207 -47.74 7.91 8.62
C ALA A 207 -48.94 6.98 8.87
N HIS A 208 -48.85 5.71 8.46
CA HIS A 208 -49.86 4.71 8.73
C HIS A 208 -50.14 4.52 10.23
N VAL A 209 -49.05 4.41 11.03
CA VAL A 209 -49.16 4.29 12.49
C VAL A 209 -49.74 5.55 13.12
N LEU A 210 -49.32 6.73 12.68
CA LEU A 210 -49.84 8.02 13.19
C LEU A 210 -51.30 8.28 12.79
N ALA A 211 -51.79 7.73 11.66
CA ALA A 211 -53.17 7.89 11.21
C ALA A 211 -54.16 7.09 12.05
N GLN A 212 -53.71 6.10 12.83
CA GLN A 212 -54.59 5.31 13.73
C GLN A 212 -55.10 6.15 14.90
N GLU A 213 -54.36 7.18 15.32
CA GLU A 213 -54.70 8.06 16.43
C GLU A 213 -54.69 9.53 15.98
N PRO A 214 -55.88 10.16 15.83
CA PRO A 214 -55.99 11.55 15.29
C PRO A 214 -55.20 12.61 16.05
N MET A 215 -55.01 12.43 17.37
CA MET A 215 -54.21 13.35 18.20
C MET A 215 -52.71 13.28 17.95
N SER A 216 -52.21 12.16 17.42
CA SER A 216 -50.76 11.96 17.20
C SER A 216 -50.23 12.86 16.07
N LEU A 217 -51.01 13.14 15.04
CA LEU A 217 -50.65 14.10 13.99
C LEU A 217 -50.48 15.51 14.56
N THR A 218 -51.38 15.93 15.44
CA THR A 218 -51.32 17.25 16.07
C THR A 218 -50.09 17.37 16.97
N LEU A 219 -49.80 16.34 17.76
CA LEU A 219 -48.60 16.28 18.59
C LEU A 219 -47.32 16.31 17.75
N ARG A 220 -47.26 15.56 16.66
CA ARG A 220 -46.13 15.57 15.74
C ARG A 220 -45.90 16.94 15.09
N TYR A 221 -46.98 17.60 14.71
CA TYR A 221 -46.93 18.96 14.17
C TYR A 221 -46.37 19.95 15.19
N LEU A 222 -46.83 19.90 16.45
CA LEU A 222 -46.32 20.75 17.54
C LEU A 222 -44.85 20.44 17.86
N GLN A 223 -44.44 19.17 17.78
CA GLN A 223 -43.02 18.77 17.96
C GLN A 223 -42.16 19.36 16.85
N THR A 224 -42.54 19.24 15.60
CA THR A 224 -41.79 19.80 14.44
C THR A 224 -41.70 21.32 14.55
N LEU A 225 -42.78 22.01 14.98
CA LEU A 225 -42.75 23.44 15.25
C LEU A 225 -41.73 23.81 16.31
N ARG A 226 -41.64 23.02 17.38
CA ARG A 226 -40.64 23.22 18.44
C ARG A 226 -39.21 23.02 17.94
N GLU A 227 -38.98 22.02 17.09
CA GLU A 227 -37.69 21.75 16.49
C GLU A 227 -37.22 22.90 15.59
N ILE A 228 -38.12 23.43 14.75
CA ILE A 228 -37.85 24.59 13.88
C ILE A 228 -37.60 25.85 14.70
N ALA A 229 -38.34 26.04 15.78
CA ALA A 229 -38.22 27.22 16.66
C ALA A 229 -36.94 27.17 17.53
N ALA A 230 -36.33 26.01 17.70
CA ALA A 230 -35.08 25.85 18.48
C ALA A 230 -33.83 26.33 17.72
N GLU A 231 -33.88 26.40 16.38
CA GLU A 231 -32.82 27.00 15.59
C GLU A 231 -32.88 28.52 15.67
N LYS A 232 -31.71 29.20 15.76
CA LYS A 232 -31.60 30.67 15.86
C LYS A 232 -31.98 31.39 14.56
N ASN A 233 -33.18 31.19 14.09
CA ASN A 233 -33.71 31.83 12.89
C ASN A 233 -34.57 33.06 13.25
N SER A 234 -34.26 34.22 12.68
CA SER A 234 -34.94 35.48 12.90
C SER A 234 -36.32 35.59 12.18
N THR A 235 -36.64 34.67 11.31
CA THR A 235 -37.92 34.65 10.57
C THR A 235 -38.35 33.22 10.31
N THR A 236 -39.49 32.82 10.87
CA THR A 236 -40.07 31.49 10.66
C THR A 236 -41.38 31.62 9.92
N LEU A 237 -41.47 31.06 8.70
CA LEU A 237 -42.67 30.99 7.91
C LEU A 237 -43.40 29.68 8.24
N PHE A 238 -44.59 29.77 8.86
CA PHE A 238 -45.40 28.61 9.18
C PHE A 238 -46.53 28.44 8.15
N PRO A 239 -46.50 27.45 7.26
CA PRO A 239 -47.69 27.05 6.52
C PRO A 239 -48.63 26.32 7.47
N ILE A 240 -49.69 27.00 7.89
CA ILE A 240 -50.76 26.38 8.71
C ILE A 240 -51.66 25.60 7.74
N PRO A 241 -51.79 24.27 7.86
CA PRO A 241 -52.76 23.51 7.10
C PRO A 241 -54.18 24.02 7.40
N ILE A 242 -54.93 24.40 6.37
CA ILE A 242 -56.30 24.93 6.49
C ILE A 242 -57.21 23.95 7.25
N ASP A 243 -56.92 22.66 7.17
CA ASP A 243 -57.67 21.61 7.86
C ASP A 243 -57.62 21.73 9.40
N LEU A 244 -56.57 22.33 9.98
CA LEU A 244 -56.52 22.63 11.41
C LEU A 244 -57.47 23.73 11.83
N LEU A 245 -57.89 24.60 10.92
CA LEU A 245 -58.87 25.65 11.17
C LEU A 245 -60.32 25.18 10.97
N THR A 246 -60.52 24.06 10.29
CA THR A 246 -61.82 23.50 9.97
C THR A 246 -62.73 23.26 11.20
N PRO A 247 -62.23 22.73 12.35
CA PRO A 247 -63.04 22.59 13.57
C PRO A 247 -63.47 23.92 14.13
N PHE A 248 -62.57 24.93 14.14
CA PHE A 248 -62.85 26.26 14.64
C PHE A 248 -63.88 26.99 13.74
N MET A 249 -63.74 26.87 12.43
CA MET A 249 -64.70 27.42 11.48
C MET A 249 -66.13 26.77 11.61
N LYS A 250 -66.17 25.46 11.88
CA LYS A 250 -67.39 24.76 12.18
C LYS A 250 -68.02 25.20 13.47
N MET A 251 -67.22 25.50 14.48
CA MET A 251 -67.65 25.96 15.79
C MET A 251 -68.16 27.40 15.70
N ALA A 252 -67.45 28.29 14.98
CA ALA A 252 -67.93 29.65 14.69
C ALA A 252 -69.26 29.69 13.97
N LYS A 253 -69.39 28.88 12.90
CA LYS A 253 -70.71 28.77 12.17
C LYS A 253 -71.83 28.21 13.04
N ARG A 254 -71.53 27.41 14.04
CA ARG A 254 -72.48 26.84 14.96
C ARG A 254 -72.95 27.86 15.98
N MET A 255 -72.02 28.74 16.43
CA MET A 255 -72.36 29.85 17.30
C MET A 255 -73.21 30.90 16.62
N GLU A 256 -72.84 31.29 15.39
CA GLU A 256 -73.62 32.21 14.54
C GLU A 256 -75.04 31.71 14.35
N LYS A 257 -75.20 30.42 14.09
CA LYS A 257 -76.53 29.80 13.93
C LYS A 257 -77.33 29.70 15.22
N LEU A 258 -76.70 29.70 16.38
CA LEU A 258 -77.34 29.73 17.68
C LEU A 258 -77.77 31.16 18.05
N GLU A 259 -77.04 32.19 17.67
CA GLU A 259 -77.38 33.59 17.84
C GLU A 259 -78.56 33.96 16.95
N GLU A 260 -78.60 33.52 15.66
CA GLU A 260 -79.78 33.71 14.77
C GLU A 260 -81.05 33.06 15.34
N LEU A 261 -80.95 31.90 15.97
CA LEU A 261 -82.12 31.22 16.60
C LEU A 261 -82.58 31.84 17.91
N GLU A 262 -81.74 32.62 18.57
CA GLU A 262 -82.12 33.40 19.77
C GLU A 262 -82.72 34.74 19.40
N GLU A 263 -82.37 35.38 18.26
CA GLU A 263 -83.02 36.61 17.76
C GLU A 263 -84.41 36.34 17.19
N ASP A 264 -84.63 35.19 16.56
CA ASP A 264 -85.93 34.80 16.04
C ASP A 264 -86.96 34.43 17.16
N LYS A 265 -86.52 34.31 18.36
CA LYS A 265 -87.34 33.98 19.56
C LYS A 265 -87.70 35.20 20.39
N LYS A 266 -87.32 36.41 20.00
CA LYS A 266 -87.69 37.66 20.66
C LYS A 266 -88.73 38.41 19.82
#